data_a399ea99d27f44392f2b37cb09b32f14
#
_entry.id   a399ea99d27f44392f2b37cb09b32f14
#
_cell.length_a   1.000
_cell.length_b   1.000
_cell.length_c   1.000
_cell.angle_alpha   90.00
_cell.angle_beta   90.00
_cell.angle_gamma   90.00
#
_symmetry.space_group_name_H-M   'P 1'
#
loop_
_entity.id
_entity.type
_entity.pdbx_description
1 polymer ?
#
loop_
_entity_poly.entity_id
_entity_poly.type
_entity_poly.pdbx_seq_one_letter_code
_entity_poly.pdbx_strand_id
1 'polypeptide(L)'
;MGCFLGLGIGLFTSSRKISAQRGLFALVVLAATLAFPPTRELLAATSVYLSVLGELNIWGSGLAAPGWATGTSLVLGLIMTFAIMVLILEPFVSIGRLLGRLLDAHPRPIVAYSINVAGSLAGIWLFAGLSRLSQPPVVWFAVLVLLVLPFLFARPRYDWLSVALLLVTVPLTWLPERTSGALETVWSPYQKLELLEPEEPNPGAVLPPRYLVNVNNVGFQAMLDFDWAESDSEQVNDASPQ
;
A
#
# COMPACT_ATOMS: atom_id res chain seq x y z
N MET A 1 -11.06 7.97 -2.81
CA MET A 1 -11.46 9.09 -3.71
C MET A 1 -10.80 8.99 -5.08
N GLY A 2 -9.46 8.87 -5.21
CA GLY A 2 -8.75 8.83 -6.50
C GLY A 2 -9.26 7.77 -7.49
N CYS A 3 -9.51 6.54 -7.05
CA CYS A 3 -10.00 5.45 -7.90
C CYS A 3 -11.35 5.79 -8.56
N PHE A 4 -12.29 6.33 -7.79
CA PHE A 4 -13.61 6.73 -8.32
C PHE A 4 -13.50 7.88 -9.29
N LEU A 5 -12.65 8.88 -8.99
CA LEU A 5 -12.38 9.99 -9.90
C LEU A 5 -11.78 9.48 -11.22
N GLY A 6 -10.81 8.56 -11.16
CA GLY A 6 -10.21 7.94 -12.33
C GLY A 6 -11.22 7.18 -13.19
N LEU A 7 -12.05 6.34 -12.57
CA LEU A 7 -13.14 5.64 -13.26
C LEU A 7 -14.12 6.61 -13.92
N GLY A 8 -14.55 7.65 -13.20
CA GLY A 8 -15.46 8.69 -13.74
C GLY A 8 -14.86 9.39 -14.94
N ILE A 9 -13.62 9.90 -14.83
CA ILE A 9 -12.92 10.55 -15.96
C ILE A 9 -12.80 9.56 -17.14
N GLY A 10 -12.51 8.29 -16.86
CA GLY A 10 -12.44 7.25 -17.88
C GLY A 10 -13.77 7.06 -18.62
N LEU A 11 -14.88 6.93 -17.90
CA LEU A 11 -16.23 6.79 -18.46
C LEU A 11 -16.60 7.97 -19.35
N PHE A 12 -16.42 9.20 -18.85
CA PHE A 12 -16.70 10.40 -19.63
C PHE A 12 -15.79 10.60 -20.84
N THR A 13 -14.63 9.98 -20.86
CA THR A 13 -13.67 10.04 -21.96
C THR A 13 -13.58 8.74 -22.74
N SER A 14 -14.63 7.92 -22.75
CA SER A 14 -14.68 6.61 -23.41
C SER A 14 -14.37 6.68 -24.90
N SER A 15 -14.70 7.78 -25.58
CA SER A 15 -14.38 8.04 -26.99
C SER A 15 -12.88 8.19 -27.29
N ARG A 16 -12.05 8.54 -26.29
CA ARG A 16 -10.60 8.69 -26.48
C ARG A 16 -9.90 7.34 -26.56
N LYS A 17 -8.71 7.30 -27.18
CA LYS A 17 -7.91 6.06 -27.26
C LYS A 17 -7.65 5.45 -25.88
N ILE A 18 -7.90 4.15 -25.75
CA ILE A 18 -7.53 3.39 -24.56
C ILE A 18 -6.04 3.09 -24.64
N SER A 19 -5.28 3.61 -23.70
CA SER A 19 -3.86 3.26 -23.51
C SER A 19 -3.74 2.36 -22.28
N ALA A 20 -3.82 1.05 -22.48
CA ALA A 20 -3.56 0.10 -21.41
C ALA A 20 -2.13 0.24 -20.90
N GLN A 21 -1.18 0.47 -21.80
CA GLN A 21 0.23 0.69 -21.46
C GLN A 21 0.42 1.79 -20.43
N ARG A 22 -0.26 2.95 -20.59
CA ARG A 22 -0.13 4.08 -19.65
C ARG A 22 -0.64 3.71 -18.25
N GLY A 23 -1.81 3.07 -18.18
CA GLY A 23 -2.37 2.65 -16.91
C GLY A 23 -1.51 1.57 -16.22
N LEU A 24 -1.02 0.59 -16.97
CA LEU A 24 -0.15 -0.46 -16.46
C LEU A 24 1.22 0.08 -16.09
N PHE A 25 1.78 1.00 -16.87
CA PHE A 25 3.05 1.68 -16.53
C PHE A 25 2.92 2.45 -15.22
N ALA A 26 1.84 3.22 -15.04
CA ALA A 26 1.59 3.94 -13.78
C ALA A 26 1.44 2.96 -12.59
N LEU A 27 0.80 1.81 -12.80
CA LEU A 27 0.68 0.78 -11.78
C LEU A 27 2.04 0.16 -11.42
N VAL A 28 2.90 -0.12 -12.41
CA VAL A 28 4.26 -0.61 -12.19
C VAL A 28 5.11 0.42 -11.44
N VAL A 29 5.03 1.70 -11.84
CA VAL A 29 5.75 2.77 -11.14
C VAL A 29 5.29 2.87 -9.70
N LEU A 30 3.98 2.81 -9.43
CA LEU A 30 3.43 2.82 -8.08
C LEU A 30 3.92 1.61 -7.27
N ALA A 31 3.87 0.40 -7.84
CA ALA A 31 4.37 -0.80 -7.18
C ALA A 31 5.88 -0.72 -6.92
N ALA A 32 6.66 -0.20 -7.87
CA ALA A 32 8.10 -0.01 -7.73
C ALA A 32 8.44 1.00 -6.63
N THR A 33 7.70 2.12 -6.53
CA THR A 33 7.92 3.10 -5.46
C THR A 33 7.68 2.53 -4.06
N LEU A 34 6.79 1.55 -3.94
CA LEU A 34 6.54 0.83 -2.68
C LEU A 34 7.55 -0.30 -2.44
N ALA A 35 8.08 -0.91 -3.51
CA ALA A 35 9.01 -2.03 -3.42
C ALA A 35 10.43 -1.61 -3.00
N PHE A 36 10.91 -0.47 -3.48
CA PHE A 36 12.28 -0.03 -3.21
C PHE A 36 12.37 0.80 -1.92
N PRO A 37 13.29 0.45 -0.98
CA PRO A 37 13.44 1.15 0.29
C PRO A 37 13.59 2.68 0.17
N PRO A 38 14.49 3.24 -0.66
CA PRO A 38 14.69 4.68 -0.71
C PRO A 38 13.44 5.45 -1.21
N THR A 39 12.67 4.88 -2.14
CA THR A 39 11.42 5.52 -2.60
C THR A 39 10.31 5.37 -1.60
N ARG A 40 10.26 4.27 -0.86
CA ARG A 40 9.31 4.06 0.25
C ARG A 40 9.58 5.05 1.39
N GLU A 41 10.84 5.28 1.75
CA GLU A 41 11.23 6.30 2.74
C GLU A 41 10.83 7.71 2.29
N LEU A 42 11.01 8.01 1.01
CA LEU A 42 10.55 9.28 0.43
C LEU A 42 9.03 9.44 0.52
N LEU A 43 8.27 8.36 0.29
CA LEU A 43 6.81 8.36 0.48
C LEU A 43 6.42 8.56 1.96
N ALA A 44 7.11 7.91 2.87
CA ALA A 44 6.89 8.10 4.31
C ALA A 44 7.20 9.54 4.73
N ALA A 45 8.25 10.15 4.17
CA ALA A 45 8.59 11.55 4.42
C ALA A 45 7.49 12.53 3.94
N THR A 46 6.66 12.13 2.96
CA THR A 46 5.53 12.98 2.49
C THR A 46 4.57 13.32 3.63
N SER A 47 4.28 12.39 4.52
CA SER A 47 3.42 12.62 5.69
C SER A 47 4.06 13.60 6.67
N VAL A 48 5.38 13.53 6.84
CA VAL A 48 6.14 14.46 7.68
C VAL A 48 6.12 15.87 7.08
N TYR A 49 6.29 16.01 5.76
CA TYR A 49 6.19 17.31 5.10
C TYR A 49 4.80 17.94 5.21
N LEU A 50 3.76 17.14 5.16
CA LEU A 50 2.37 17.61 5.29
C LEU A 50 1.96 17.84 6.74
N SER A 51 2.62 17.23 7.73
CA SER A 51 2.31 17.42 9.16
C SER A 51 2.51 18.87 9.64
N VAL A 52 3.27 19.65 8.88
CA VAL A 52 3.42 21.10 9.07
C VAL A 52 2.09 21.85 8.98
N LEU A 53 1.09 21.30 8.27
CA LEU A 53 -0.25 21.89 8.19
C LEU A 53 -1.11 21.64 9.44
N GLY A 54 -0.75 20.67 10.26
CA GLY A 54 -1.50 20.30 11.44
C GLY A 54 -0.78 20.83 12.70
N GLU A 55 -1.45 21.64 13.49
CA GLU A 55 -1.06 21.91 14.89
C GLU A 55 -1.18 20.64 15.76
N LEU A 56 -1.40 19.47 15.14
CA LEU A 56 -1.51 18.18 15.77
C LEU A 56 -0.14 17.60 16.14
N ASN A 57 0.67 18.39 16.79
CA ASN A 57 1.89 17.95 17.44
C ASN A 57 1.57 17.30 18.80
N ILE A 58 0.65 16.31 18.77
CA ILE A 58 0.22 15.62 20.01
C ILE A 58 1.40 14.81 20.60
N TRP A 59 2.39 14.44 19.78
CA TRP A 59 3.50 13.55 20.15
C TRP A 59 4.89 14.09 19.80
N GLY A 60 5.02 15.25 19.20
CA GLY A 60 6.29 15.83 18.78
C GLY A 60 6.65 17.10 19.54
N SER A 61 7.86 17.14 20.08
CA SER A 61 8.49 18.39 20.46
C SER A 61 8.51 19.30 19.23
N GLY A 62 7.71 20.35 19.26
CA GLY A 62 7.63 21.34 18.19
C GLY A 62 8.99 22.00 17.97
N LEU A 63 9.82 21.43 17.10
CA LEU A 63 10.92 22.18 16.52
C LEU A 63 10.28 23.18 15.57
N ALA A 64 10.17 24.42 16.04
CA ALA A 64 9.75 25.55 15.23
C ALA A 64 10.73 25.70 14.06
N ALA A 65 10.41 25.06 12.94
CA ALA A 65 11.19 25.23 11.72
C ALA A 65 11.03 26.69 11.24
N PRO A 66 12.11 27.28 10.68
CA PRO A 66 11.99 28.61 10.08
C PRO A 66 10.86 28.64 9.05
N GLY A 67 10.10 29.73 8.99
CA GLY A 67 8.89 29.82 8.14
C GLY A 67 9.11 29.49 6.65
N TRP A 68 10.31 29.74 6.10
CA TRP A 68 10.65 29.33 4.74
C TRP A 68 10.81 27.80 4.59
N ALA A 69 11.36 27.11 5.59
CA ALA A 69 11.47 25.66 5.59
C ALA A 69 10.09 24.99 5.67
N THR A 70 9.19 25.59 6.44
CA THR A 70 7.77 25.19 6.53
C THR A 70 7.10 25.30 5.15
N GLY A 71 7.27 26.44 4.46
CA GLY A 71 6.69 26.65 3.13
C GLY A 71 7.24 25.68 2.07
N THR A 72 8.55 25.43 2.06
CA THR A 72 9.17 24.49 1.10
C THR A 72 8.74 23.04 1.36
N SER A 73 8.67 22.61 2.62
CA SER A 73 8.18 21.28 2.99
C SER A 73 6.74 21.07 2.54
N LEU A 74 5.88 22.06 2.77
CA LEU A 74 4.49 22.01 2.34
C LEU A 74 4.37 21.84 0.81
N VAL A 75 5.07 22.68 0.05
CA VAL A 75 5.03 22.61 -1.42
C VAL A 75 5.54 21.25 -1.92
N LEU A 76 6.62 20.74 -1.35
CA LEU A 76 7.15 19.42 -1.71
C LEU A 76 6.15 18.31 -1.37
N GLY A 77 5.57 18.31 -0.18
CA GLY A 77 4.54 17.36 0.23
C GLY A 77 3.31 17.36 -0.69
N LEU A 78 2.85 18.55 -1.11
CA LEU A 78 1.72 18.68 -2.06
C LEU A 78 2.09 18.13 -3.44
N ILE A 79 3.29 18.43 -3.95
CA ILE A 79 3.76 17.91 -5.24
C ILE A 79 3.83 16.38 -5.21
N MET A 80 4.39 15.79 -4.15
CA MET A 80 4.47 14.35 -3.99
C MET A 80 3.09 13.70 -3.89
N THR A 81 2.20 14.28 -3.09
CA THR A 81 0.81 13.82 -2.98
C THR A 81 0.10 13.85 -4.33
N PHE A 82 0.27 14.93 -5.10
CA PHE A 82 -0.29 15.04 -6.43
C PHE A 82 0.27 14.00 -7.39
N ALA A 83 1.58 13.76 -7.37
CA ALA A 83 2.23 12.75 -8.20
C ALA A 83 1.69 11.34 -7.89
N ILE A 84 1.57 10.97 -6.62
CA ILE A 84 0.97 9.69 -6.19
C ILE A 84 -0.49 9.61 -6.65
N MET A 85 -1.26 10.69 -6.50
CA MET A 85 -2.64 10.74 -6.95
C MET A 85 -2.77 10.48 -8.46
N VAL A 86 -1.90 11.07 -9.28
CA VAL A 86 -1.86 10.83 -10.73
C VAL A 86 -1.52 9.36 -11.04
N LEU A 87 -0.54 8.77 -10.35
CA LEU A 87 -0.20 7.35 -10.51
C LEU A 87 -1.36 6.41 -10.15
N ILE A 88 -2.16 6.79 -9.16
CA ILE A 88 -3.37 6.04 -8.79
C ILE A 88 -4.48 6.23 -9.83
N LEU A 89 -4.66 7.45 -10.35
CA LEU A 89 -5.73 7.78 -11.30
C LEU A 89 -5.58 7.05 -12.65
N GLU A 90 -4.38 7.00 -13.21
CA GLU A 90 -4.12 6.51 -14.57
C GLU A 90 -4.61 5.06 -14.84
N PRO A 91 -4.39 4.06 -13.98
CA PRO A 91 -4.95 2.73 -14.15
C PRO A 91 -6.48 2.76 -14.23
N PHE A 92 -7.13 3.50 -13.32
CA PHE A 92 -8.59 3.58 -13.26
C PHE A 92 -9.20 4.36 -14.44
N VAL A 93 -8.52 5.37 -14.96
CA VAL A 93 -8.93 6.05 -16.22
C VAL A 93 -8.89 5.06 -17.38
N SER A 94 -7.88 4.21 -17.46
CA SER A 94 -7.77 3.20 -18.53
C SER A 94 -8.88 2.16 -18.44
N ILE A 95 -9.18 1.68 -17.23
CA ILE A 95 -10.28 0.73 -16.96
C ILE A 95 -11.64 1.40 -17.23
N GLY A 96 -11.84 2.64 -16.78
CA GLY A 96 -13.07 3.40 -17.00
C GLY A 96 -13.37 3.61 -18.49
N ARG A 97 -12.35 3.92 -19.31
CA ARG A 97 -12.53 4.01 -20.77
C ARG A 97 -12.91 2.69 -21.41
N LEU A 98 -12.32 1.59 -20.95
CA LEU A 98 -12.69 0.25 -21.42
C LEU A 98 -14.13 -0.07 -21.05
N LEU A 99 -14.50 0.15 -19.80
CA LEU A 99 -15.84 -0.06 -19.29
C LEU A 99 -16.88 0.75 -20.06
N GLY A 100 -16.64 2.06 -20.26
CA GLY A 100 -17.52 2.94 -21.00
C GLY A 100 -17.78 2.41 -22.41
N ARG A 101 -16.75 1.99 -23.12
CA ARG A 101 -16.92 1.41 -24.47
C ARG A 101 -17.70 0.11 -24.48
N LEU A 102 -17.49 -0.77 -23.50
CA LEU A 102 -18.23 -2.02 -23.40
C LEU A 102 -19.70 -1.77 -23.11
N LEU A 103 -20.01 -0.77 -22.26
CA LEU A 103 -21.38 -0.36 -21.99
C LEU A 103 -22.05 0.26 -23.22
N ASP A 104 -21.35 1.14 -23.94
CA ASP A 104 -21.86 1.84 -25.13
C ASP A 104 -22.07 0.88 -26.31
N ALA A 105 -21.22 -0.15 -26.44
CA ALA A 105 -21.27 -1.12 -27.52
C ALA A 105 -22.34 -2.21 -27.32
N HIS A 106 -22.90 -2.37 -26.12
CA HIS A 106 -23.83 -3.44 -25.84
C HIS A 106 -25.25 -3.11 -26.35
N PRO A 107 -25.91 -4.00 -27.11
CA PRO A 107 -27.21 -3.71 -27.72
C PRO A 107 -28.36 -3.53 -26.71
N ARG A 108 -28.17 -3.99 -25.49
CA ARG A 108 -29.17 -3.89 -24.39
C ARG A 108 -28.54 -3.17 -23.19
N PRO A 109 -28.72 -1.84 -23.07
CA PRO A 109 -28.07 -1.05 -22.00
C PRO A 109 -28.39 -1.52 -20.57
N ILE A 110 -29.64 -1.92 -20.31
CA ILE A 110 -30.06 -2.43 -19.00
C ILE A 110 -29.29 -3.71 -18.63
N VAL A 111 -29.12 -4.62 -19.56
CA VAL A 111 -28.38 -5.88 -19.33
C VAL A 111 -26.91 -5.58 -19.09
N ALA A 112 -26.31 -4.71 -19.88
CA ALA A 112 -24.92 -4.29 -19.70
C ALA A 112 -24.68 -3.68 -18.31
N TYR A 113 -25.57 -2.80 -17.87
CA TYR A 113 -25.51 -2.20 -16.53
C TYR A 113 -25.68 -3.26 -15.44
N SER A 114 -26.63 -4.17 -15.58
CA SER A 114 -26.86 -5.26 -14.61
C SER A 114 -25.63 -6.17 -14.49
N ILE A 115 -24.97 -6.50 -15.60
CA ILE A 115 -23.72 -7.27 -15.61
C ILE A 115 -22.61 -6.50 -14.89
N ASN A 116 -22.49 -5.19 -15.13
CA ASN A 116 -21.50 -4.36 -14.44
C ASN A 116 -21.72 -4.33 -12.93
N VAL A 117 -22.95 -4.19 -12.48
CA VAL A 117 -23.29 -4.22 -11.05
C VAL A 117 -23.02 -5.59 -10.44
N ALA A 118 -23.40 -6.67 -11.12
CA ALA A 118 -23.13 -8.03 -10.66
C ALA A 118 -21.61 -8.32 -10.58
N GLY A 119 -20.84 -7.88 -11.60
CA GLY A 119 -19.38 -7.98 -11.60
C GLY A 119 -18.74 -7.19 -10.46
N SER A 120 -19.23 -5.99 -10.18
CA SER A 120 -18.76 -5.18 -9.05
C SER A 120 -19.04 -5.87 -7.71
N LEU A 121 -20.21 -6.45 -7.53
CA LEU A 121 -20.59 -7.21 -6.34
C LEU A 121 -19.69 -8.45 -6.18
N ALA A 122 -19.47 -9.20 -7.26
CA ALA A 122 -18.57 -10.36 -7.25
C ALA A 122 -17.13 -9.94 -6.88
N GLY A 123 -16.64 -8.80 -7.38
CA GLY A 123 -15.34 -8.25 -7.03
C GLY A 123 -15.22 -7.89 -5.55
N ILE A 124 -16.27 -7.30 -4.95
CA ILE A 124 -16.32 -7.00 -3.51
C ILE A 124 -16.24 -8.28 -2.68
N TRP A 125 -17.01 -9.31 -3.03
CA TRP A 125 -16.97 -10.60 -2.33
C TRP A 125 -15.65 -11.32 -2.48
N LEU A 126 -15.05 -11.28 -3.67
CA LEU A 126 -13.70 -11.83 -3.90
C LEU A 126 -12.66 -11.14 -3.02
N PHE A 127 -12.67 -9.80 -3.00
CA PHE A 127 -11.75 -9.04 -2.16
C PHE A 127 -11.98 -9.31 -0.66
N ALA A 128 -13.23 -9.33 -0.20
CA ALA A 128 -13.57 -9.65 1.18
C ALA A 128 -13.09 -11.06 1.57
N GLY A 129 -13.24 -12.04 0.67
CA GLY A 129 -12.75 -13.41 0.87
C GLY A 129 -11.24 -13.47 1.02
N LEU A 130 -10.48 -12.82 0.11
CA LEU A 130 -9.02 -12.76 0.17
C LEU A 130 -8.53 -12.07 1.45
N SER A 131 -9.20 -10.97 1.83
CA SER A 131 -8.88 -10.24 3.06
C SER A 131 -9.17 -11.06 4.32
N ARG A 132 -10.28 -11.82 4.34
CA ARG A 132 -10.61 -12.72 5.45
C ARG A 132 -9.58 -13.85 5.61
N LEU A 133 -8.99 -14.30 4.51
CA LEU A 133 -7.94 -15.31 4.49
C LEU A 133 -6.55 -14.72 4.79
N SER A 134 -6.48 -13.46 5.18
CA SER A 134 -5.22 -12.73 5.49
C SER A 134 -4.19 -12.84 4.36
N GLN A 135 -4.67 -12.87 3.09
CA GLN A 135 -3.77 -13.03 1.96
C GLN A 135 -2.91 -11.80 1.72
N PRO A 136 -1.62 -11.98 1.42
CA PRO A 136 -0.70 -10.88 1.14
C PRO A 136 -1.02 -10.19 -0.20
N PRO A 137 -0.53 -8.95 -0.41
CA PRO A 137 -0.75 -8.19 -1.65
C PRO A 137 -0.35 -8.93 -2.92
N VAL A 138 0.67 -9.77 -2.89
CA VAL A 138 1.09 -10.57 -4.06
C VAL A 138 -0.05 -11.43 -4.60
N VAL A 139 -0.88 -12.02 -3.73
CA VAL A 139 -2.04 -12.83 -4.12
C VAL A 139 -3.09 -11.95 -4.78
N TRP A 140 -3.33 -10.74 -4.27
CA TRP A 140 -4.28 -9.79 -4.85
C TRP A 140 -3.85 -9.36 -6.25
N PHE A 141 -2.56 -9.10 -6.44
CA PHE A 141 -2.01 -8.75 -7.75
C PHE A 141 -1.99 -9.96 -8.71
N ALA A 142 -1.77 -11.18 -8.22
CA ALA A 142 -1.92 -12.38 -9.04
C ALA A 142 -3.36 -12.57 -9.54
N VAL A 143 -4.36 -12.35 -8.68
CA VAL A 143 -5.78 -12.36 -9.08
C VAL A 143 -6.07 -11.24 -10.09
N LEU A 144 -5.53 -10.03 -9.88
CA LEU A 144 -5.64 -8.94 -10.85
C LEU A 144 -5.08 -9.32 -12.21
N VAL A 145 -3.91 -9.96 -12.24
CA VAL A 145 -3.30 -10.47 -13.49
C VAL A 145 -4.23 -11.45 -14.19
N LEU A 146 -4.77 -12.43 -13.46
CA LEU A 146 -5.70 -13.43 -14.02
C LEU A 146 -6.96 -12.77 -14.61
N LEU A 147 -7.49 -11.73 -13.98
CA LEU A 147 -8.68 -11.02 -14.44
C LEU A 147 -8.41 -10.10 -15.64
N VAL A 148 -7.24 -9.45 -15.71
CA VAL A 148 -6.91 -8.49 -16.78
C VAL A 148 -6.31 -9.15 -18.00
N LEU A 149 -5.58 -10.23 -17.83
CA LEU A 149 -4.86 -10.93 -18.90
C LEU A 149 -5.76 -11.31 -20.11
N PRO A 150 -6.97 -11.87 -19.92
CA PRO A 150 -7.86 -12.20 -21.04
C PRO A 150 -8.22 -10.98 -21.90
N PHE A 151 -8.38 -9.80 -21.29
CA PHE A 151 -8.70 -8.57 -22.02
C PHE A 151 -7.52 -8.06 -22.85
N LEU A 152 -6.28 -8.35 -22.44
CA LEU A 152 -5.10 -8.01 -23.23
C LEU A 152 -4.94 -8.94 -24.43
N PHE A 153 -5.24 -10.23 -24.28
CA PHE A 153 -5.19 -11.22 -25.36
C PHE A 153 -6.37 -11.10 -26.35
N ALA A 154 -7.51 -10.60 -25.90
CA ALA A 154 -8.67 -10.38 -26.78
C ALA A 154 -8.47 -9.24 -27.80
N ARG A 155 -7.37 -8.48 -27.72
CA ARG A 155 -7.06 -7.41 -28.67
C ARG A 155 -6.52 -7.97 -29.98
N PRO A 156 -6.88 -7.36 -31.13
CA PRO A 156 -6.45 -7.82 -32.44
C PRO A 156 -4.93 -7.68 -32.70
N ARG A 157 -4.25 -6.85 -31.90
CA ARG A 157 -2.79 -6.72 -31.86
C ARG A 157 -2.31 -7.03 -30.47
N TYR A 158 -1.54 -8.10 -30.34
CA TYR A 158 -0.90 -8.46 -29.08
C TYR A 158 0.06 -7.36 -28.64
N ASP A 159 -0.22 -6.83 -27.47
CA ASP A 159 0.62 -5.81 -26.85
C ASP A 159 1.47 -6.46 -25.74
N TRP A 160 2.57 -7.07 -26.17
CA TRP A 160 3.48 -7.77 -25.26
C TRP A 160 4.02 -6.86 -24.15
N LEU A 161 4.15 -5.55 -24.44
CA LEU A 161 4.58 -4.60 -23.42
C LEU A 161 3.53 -4.49 -22.30
N SER A 162 2.25 -4.42 -22.63
CA SER A 162 1.18 -4.42 -21.62
C SER A 162 1.16 -5.72 -20.80
N VAL A 163 1.39 -6.87 -21.45
CA VAL A 163 1.48 -8.15 -20.73
C VAL A 163 2.69 -8.16 -19.79
N ALA A 164 3.86 -7.74 -20.27
CA ALA A 164 5.07 -7.67 -19.47
C ALA A 164 4.90 -6.72 -18.27
N LEU A 165 4.35 -5.52 -18.49
CA LEU A 165 4.07 -4.56 -17.43
C LEU A 165 3.12 -5.15 -16.38
N LEU A 166 2.06 -5.84 -16.80
CA LEU A 166 1.12 -6.48 -15.89
C LEU A 166 1.80 -7.59 -15.07
N LEU A 167 2.59 -8.45 -15.70
CA LEU A 167 3.29 -9.54 -15.00
C LEU A 167 4.36 -9.04 -14.02
N VAL A 168 5.05 -7.96 -14.34
CA VAL A 168 6.08 -7.35 -13.47
C VAL A 168 5.47 -6.81 -12.15
N THR A 169 4.18 -6.48 -12.11
CA THR A 169 3.55 -6.02 -10.86
C THR A 169 3.59 -7.07 -9.75
N VAL A 170 3.51 -8.37 -10.08
CA VAL A 170 3.49 -9.46 -9.09
C VAL A 170 4.81 -9.54 -8.30
N PRO A 171 5.99 -9.68 -8.93
CA PRO A 171 7.24 -9.70 -8.18
C PRO A 171 7.53 -8.39 -7.45
N LEU A 172 7.10 -7.23 -7.98
CA LEU A 172 7.26 -5.95 -7.29
C LEU A 172 6.44 -5.88 -5.99
N THR A 173 5.27 -6.50 -5.93
CA THR A 173 4.46 -6.54 -4.72
C THR A 173 4.95 -7.56 -3.70
N TRP A 174 5.75 -8.54 -4.11
CA TRP A 174 6.34 -9.53 -3.22
C TRP A 174 7.59 -9.02 -2.49
N LEU A 175 8.37 -8.11 -3.11
CA LEU A 175 9.59 -7.55 -2.53
C LEU A 175 9.39 -6.88 -1.16
N PRO A 176 8.36 -6.02 -0.94
CA PRO A 176 8.15 -5.35 0.33
C PRO A 176 7.61 -6.24 1.46
N GLU A 177 7.21 -7.47 1.16
CA GLU A 177 6.69 -8.41 2.18
C GLU A 177 7.79 -8.93 3.11
N ARG A 178 9.06 -8.84 2.68
CA ARG A 178 10.21 -9.34 3.44
C ARG A 178 10.80 -8.22 4.29
N THR A 179 10.23 -7.99 5.45
CA THR A 179 10.86 -7.13 6.47
C THR A 179 11.86 -7.97 7.24
N SER A 180 13.13 -7.57 7.23
CA SER A 180 14.17 -8.23 8.04
C SER A 180 13.82 -8.07 9.53
N GLY A 181 13.81 -9.18 10.28
CA GLY A 181 13.55 -9.16 11.73
C GLY A 181 12.05 -9.24 12.11
N ALA A 182 11.15 -9.45 11.17
CA ALA A 182 9.76 -9.71 11.50
C ALA A 182 9.59 -11.17 11.94
N LEU A 183 9.12 -11.39 13.17
CA LEU A 183 8.76 -12.71 13.71
C LEU A 183 7.45 -13.20 13.09
N GLU A 184 6.49 -12.29 12.96
CA GLU A 184 5.19 -12.60 12.40
C GLU A 184 4.67 -11.41 11.58
N THR A 185 4.04 -11.70 10.45
CA THR A 185 3.38 -10.69 9.61
C THR A 185 1.95 -11.13 9.33
N VAL A 186 0.99 -10.30 9.73
CA VAL A 186 -0.44 -10.53 9.51
C VAL A 186 -1.02 -9.44 8.62
N TRP A 187 -1.67 -9.86 7.53
CA TRP A 187 -2.41 -8.96 6.65
C TRP A 187 -3.88 -8.94 7.05
N SER A 188 -4.32 -7.81 7.57
CA SER A 188 -5.75 -7.57 7.80
C SER A 188 -6.36 -6.83 6.60
N PRO A 189 -7.72 -6.74 6.52
CA PRO A 189 -8.39 -5.95 5.48
C PRO A 189 -8.01 -4.47 5.45
N TYR A 190 -7.44 -3.97 6.54
CA TYR A 190 -7.18 -2.54 6.74
C TYR A 190 -5.69 -2.19 6.76
N GLN A 191 -4.85 -3.13 7.25
CA GLN A 191 -3.45 -2.82 7.54
C GLN A 191 -2.58 -4.07 7.61
N LYS A 192 -1.29 -3.89 7.38
CA LYS A 192 -0.25 -4.86 7.64
C LYS A 192 0.17 -4.71 9.11
N LEU A 193 0.17 -5.81 9.85
CA LEU A 193 0.69 -5.89 11.21
C LEU A 193 1.97 -6.72 11.18
N GLU A 194 3.02 -6.23 11.80
CA GLU A 194 4.29 -6.93 11.95
C GLU A 194 4.71 -6.93 13.41
N LEU A 195 5.03 -8.09 13.91
CA LEU A 195 5.71 -8.26 15.18
C LEU A 195 7.21 -8.35 14.90
N LEU A 196 7.98 -7.39 15.37
CA LEU A 196 9.42 -7.38 15.24
C LEU A 196 10.08 -8.08 16.43
N GLU A 197 11.23 -8.70 16.15
CA GLU A 197 12.09 -9.26 17.17
C GLU A 197 12.46 -8.21 18.23
N PRO A 198 12.49 -8.59 19.51
CA PRO A 198 12.89 -7.64 20.55
C PRO A 198 14.31 -7.15 20.29
N GLU A 199 14.48 -5.85 20.38
CA GLU A 199 15.80 -5.24 20.36
C GLU A 199 16.56 -5.73 21.61
N GLU A 200 17.70 -6.40 21.42
CA GLU A 200 18.51 -6.86 22.55
C GLU A 200 18.81 -5.67 23.49
N PRO A 201 18.56 -5.83 24.80
CA PRO A 201 18.87 -4.76 25.74
C PRO A 201 20.36 -4.45 25.65
N ASN A 202 20.71 -3.17 25.49
CA ASN A 202 22.10 -2.75 25.62
C ASN A 202 22.67 -3.26 26.95
N PRO A 203 23.91 -3.77 27.00
CA PRO A 203 24.53 -4.19 28.24
C PRO A 203 24.48 -3.05 29.27
N GLY A 204 23.68 -3.20 30.33
CA GLY A 204 23.39 -2.17 31.33
C GLY A 204 22.07 -1.43 31.18
N ALA A 205 21.22 -1.81 30.21
CA ALA A 205 19.86 -1.26 30.14
C ALA A 205 18.98 -1.85 31.25
N VAL A 206 18.33 -0.97 31.99
CA VAL A 206 17.40 -1.30 33.10
C VAL A 206 16.00 -1.67 32.54
N LEU A 207 15.82 -1.66 31.22
CA LEU A 207 14.53 -1.89 30.59
C LEU A 207 14.42 -3.32 30.06
N PRO A 208 13.27 -3.99 30.27
CA PRO A 208 13.01 -5.31 29.75
C PRO A 208 13.01 -5.35 28.20
N PRO A 209 13.25 -6.52 27.59
CA PRO A 209 13.12 -6.69 26.14
C PRO A 209 11.72 -6.29 25.70
N ARG A 210 11.66 -5.52 24.61
CA ARG A 210 10.41 -4.98 24.11
C ARG A 210 10.15 -5.48 22.70
N TYR A 211 9.01 -6.10 22.52
CA TYR A 211 8.51 -6.42 21.18
C TYR A 211 7.91 -5.16 20.56
N LEU A 212 8.27 -4.90 19.30
CA LEU A 212 7.70 -3.78 18.55
C LEU A 212 6.62 -4.30 17.61
N VAL A 213 5.44 -3.70 17.72
CA VAL A 213 4.35 -3.92 16.75
C VAL A 213 4.36 -2.77 15.75
N ASN A 214 4.61 -3.10 14.49
CA ASN A 214 4.52 -2.15 13.40
C ASN A 214 3.17 -2.27 12.70
N VAL A 215 2.62 -1.12 12.35
CA VAL A 215 1.43 -0.99 11.52
C VAL A 215 1.83 -0.29 10.23
N ASN A 216 1.65 -0.96 9.08
CA ASN A 216 2.05 -0.45 7.77
C ASN A 216 3.53 0.02 7.74
N ASN A 217 4.43 -0.73 8.37
CA ASN A 217 5.86 -0.46 8.50
C ASN A 217 6.21 0.78 9.36
N VAL A 218 5.28 1.26 10.17
CA VAL A 218 5.50 2.35 11.13
C VAL A 218 5.33 1.80 12.53
N GLY A 219 6.26 2.09 13.44
CA GLY A 219 6.18 1.69 14.85
C GLY A 219 4.87 2.22 15.45
N PHE A 220 4.07 1.34 16.02
CA PHE A 220 2.77 1.69 16.61
C PHE A 220 2.77 1.48 18.11
N GLN A 221 3.28 0.35 18.58
CA GLN A 221 3.24 -0.03 19.99
C GLN A 221 4.46 -0.85 20.37
N ALA A 222 4.98 -0.63 21.57
CA ALA A 222 5.94 -1.50 22.22
C ALA A 222 5.21 -2.34 23.28
N MET A 223 5.44 -3.66 23.27
CA MET A 223 5.00 -4.57 24.32
C MET A 223 6.20 -4.91 25.18
N LEU A 224 6.10 -4.66 26.47
CA LEU A 224 7.14 -4.94 27.44
C LEU A 224 6.86 -6.28 28.11
N ASP A 225 7.90 -7.09 28.27
CA ASP A 225 7.83 -8.29 29.09
C ASP A 225 8.11 -7.94 30.54
N PHE A 226 7.07 -7.88 31.34
CA PHE A 226 7.20 -7.53 32.78
C PHE A 226 7.72 -8.68 33.64
N ASP A 227 7.63 -9.93 33.16
CA ASP A 227 8.12 -11.09 33.90
C ASP A 227 9.67 -11.18 33.87
N TRP A 228 10.30 -10.42 32.95
CA TRP A 228 11.76 -10.34 32.84
C TRP A 228 12.43 -9.78 34.13
N ALA A 229 11.79 -8.79 34.78
CA ALA A 229 12.33 -8.19 35.98
C ALA A 229 12.31 -9.11 37.20
N GLU A 230 11.36 -10.04 37.26
CA GLU A 230 11.33 -11.09 38.32
C GLU A 230 12.39 -12.16 38.11
N SER A 231 12.59 -12.61 36.88
CA SER A 231 13.61 -13.63 36.57
C SER A 231 15.04 -13.13 36.79
N ASP A 232 15.33 -11.85 36.57
CA ASP A 232 16.65 -11.26 36.79
C ASP A 232 16.92 -11.03 38.28
N SER A 233 15.88 -10.75 39.06
CA SER A 233 15.99 -10.60 40.52
C SER A 233 16.25 -11.95 41.24
N GLU A 234 15.73 -13.05 40.72
CA GLU A 234 16.02 -14.39 41.22
C GLU A 234 17.46 -14.83 40.93
N GLN A 235 17.98 -14.53 39.72
CA GLN A 235 19.37 -14.87 39.36
C GLN A 235 20.41 -14.08 40.17
N VAL A 236 20.13 -12.82 40.49
CA VAL A 236 21.01 -11.98 41.31
C VAL A 236 21.03 -12.47 42.76
N ASN A 237 19.92 -12.95 43.28
CA ASN A 237 19.86 -13.50 44.67
C ASN A 237 20.54 -14.87 44.80
N ASP A 238 20.52 -15.68 43.75
CA ASP A 238 21.18 -17.02 43.77
C ASP A 238 22.71 -16.93 43.59
N ALA A 239 23.20 -15.78 43.04
CA ALA A 239 24.63 -15.54 42.82
C ALA A 239 25.35 -14.87 44.02
N SER A 240 24.69 -14.62 45.15
CA SER A 240 25.32 -14.10 46.35
C SER A 240 25.95 -15.23 47.18
N PRO A 241 27.29 -15.38 47.21
CA PRO A 241 27.93 -16.38 48.02
C PRO A 241 27.76 -16.02 49.52
N GLN A 242 27.35 -17.03 50.31
CA GLN A 242 27.38 -16.99 51.75
C GLN A 242 28.80 -16.97 52.31
#